data_a270b96a2292326f339054f6df6ae36b
#
_entry.id   a270b96a2292326f339054f6df6ae36b
#
_cell.length_a   1.000
_cell.length_b   1.000
_cell.length_c   1.000
_cell.angle_alpha   90.00
_cell.angle_beta   90.00
_cell.angle_gamma   90.00
#
_symmetry.space_group_name_H-M   'P 1'
#
loop_
_entity.id
_entity.type
_entity.pdbx_description
1 polymer ?
#
loop_
_entity_poly.entity_id
_entity_poly.type
_entity_poly.pdbx_seq_one_letter_code
_entity_poly.pdbx_strand_id
1 'polypeptide(L)'
;MSEPAAADSKTALSHSIGNFAELVAAGTPAPGGGSVAAYCGVLAASLGQMVCNLTIGKPKYIAAEPRLTEIRSELERLDARLRELIAEDSTSFEAVLQAYRLPKDSDEQKAHRTAQIQIALQGAVDVPVETAQRSFDTLGLLRELADIGNPNALSDVAVGAHVAGTAIRGASYNVGVNLDSIADRDAAGKTREQMRRMIEQSVSIAEEVEGKLKA
;
A
#
# COMPACT_ATOMS: atom_id res chain seq x y z
N MET A 1 31.28 3.96 -18.74
CA MET A 1 30.01 4.37 -18.17
C MET A 1 29.71 3.39 -17.02
N SER A 2 29.89 3.83 -15.80
CA SER A 2 29.64 3.01 -14.60
C SER A 2 28.13 2.87 -14.41
N GLU A 3 27.64 1.63 -14.31
CA GLU A 3 26.27 1.34 -13.93
C GLU A 3 25.97 2.00 -12.57
N PRO A 4 24.81 2.68 -12.40
CA PRO A 4 24.40 3.14 -11.08
C PRO A 4 24.14 1.91 -10.21
N ALA A 5 24.81 1.85 -9.05
CA ALA A 5 24.60 0.81 -8.06
C ALA A 5 23.10 0.78 -7.68
N ALA A 6 22.51 -0.42 -7.69
CA ALA A 6 21.14 -0.63 -7.21
C ALA A 6 21.04 -0.12 -5.77
N ALA A 7 20.18 0.87 -5.55
CA ALA A 7 19.94 1.41 -4.22
C ALA A 7 19.37 0.29 -3.33
N ASP A 8 20.03 0.05 -2.20
CA ASP A 8 19.62 -0.97 -1.22
C ASP A 8 18.20 -0.64 -0.73
N SER A 9 17.23 -1.51 -1.04
CA SER A 9 15.81 -1.32 -0.76
C SER A 9 15.50 -1.14 0.75
N LYS A 10 16.37 -1.62 1.64
CA LYS A 10 16.27 -1.41 3.09
C LYS A 10 16.52 0.04 3.51
N THR A 11 17.15 0.85 2.65
CA THR A 11 17.48 2.24 2.92
C THR A 11 16.38 3.24 2.53
N ALA A 12 15.38 2.86 1.73
CA ALA A 12 14.33 3.77 1.27
C ALA A 12 13.56 4.44 2.43
N LEU A 13 13.33 3.73 3.54
CA LEU A 13 12.63 4.26 4.72
C LEU A 13 13.51 5.09 5.66
N SER A 14 14.84 5.01 5.56
CA SER A 14 15.78 5.82 6.33
C SER A 14 16.05 7.19 5.71
N HIS A 15 15.57 7.43 4.49
CA HIS A 15 15.73 8.67 3.77
C HIS A 15 14.71 9.73 4.22
N SER A 16 15.09 11.02 4.15
CA SER A 16 14.14 12.11 4.29
C SER A 16 13.07 12.04 3.19
N ILE A 17 11.92 12.70 3.40
CA ILE A 17 10.84 12.77 2.40
C ILE A 17 11.39 13.29 1.06
N GLY A 18 12.31 14.26 1.08
CA GLY A 18 12.97 14.78 -0.11
C GLY A 18 13.75 13.70 -0.84
N ASN A 19 14.55 12.92 -0.14
CA ASN A 19 15.33 11.83 -0.73
C ASN A 19 14.44 10.75 -1.35
N PHE A 20 13.30 10.39 -0.73
CA PHE A 20 12.38 9.43 -1.33
C PHE A 20 11.81 9.96 -2.65
N ALA A 21 11.41 11.23 -2.69
CA ALA A 21 10.92 11.86 -3.92
C ALA A 21 12.00 11.90 -5.02
N GLU A 22 13.26 12.18 -4.67
CA GLU A 22 14.40 12.13 -5.59
C GLU A 22 14.63 10.72 -6.14
N LEU A 23 14.54 9.68 -5.30
CA LEU A 23 14.66 8.29 -5.74
C LEU A 23 13.54 7.90 -6.73
N VAL A 24 12.31 8.30 -6.46
CA VAL A 24 11.18 8.09 -7.38
C VAL A 24 11.39 8.80 -8.71
N ALA A 25 12.00 9.99 -8.71
CA ALA A 25 12.28 10.79 -9.90
C ALA A 25 13.53 10.33 -10.69
N ALA A 26 14.36 9.45 -10.14
CA ALA A 26 15.71 9.15 -10.65
C ALA A 26 15.78 8.38 -11.99
N GLY A 27 14.65 7.93 -12.54
CA GLY A 27 14.64 7.15 -13.80
C GLY A 27 15.09 5.71 -13.64
N THR A 28 15.24 5.23 -12.41
CA THR A 28 15.38 3.81 -12.07
C THR A 28 14.00 3.15 -12.01
N PRO A 29 13.88 1.83 -12.31
CA PRO A 29 12.58 1.18 -12.30
C PRO A 29 11.97 1.02 -10.89
N ALA A 30 12.76 1.16 -9.83
CA ALA A 30 12.35 1.12 -8.41
C ALA A 30 13.15 2.16 -7.61
N PRO A 31 12.53 2.82 -6.56
CA PRO A 31 11.13 2.71 -6.21
C PRO A 31 10.20 3.30 -7.26
N GLY A 32 9.04 2.68 -7.47
CA GLY A 32 8.05 3.09 -8.47
C GLY A 32 6.65 3.33 -7.88
N GLY A 33 5.63 3.17 -8.74
CA GLY A 33 4.23 3.40 -8.37
C GLY A 33 3.71 2.54 -7.22
N GLY A 34 4.19 1.29 -7.09
CA GLY A 34 3.81 0.40 -5.99
C GLY A 34 4.37 0.87 -4.65
N SER A 35 5.66 1.22 -4.62
CA SER A 35 6.30 1.81 -3.43
C SER A 35 5.62 3.13 -3.00
N VAL A 36 5.23 3.99 -3.97
CA VAL A 36 4.48 5.22 -3.71
C VAL A 36 3.09 4.91 -3.15
N ALA A 37 2.39 3.91 -3.70
CA ALA A 37 1.09 3.49 -3.20
C ALA A 37 1.18 3.00 -1.74
N ALA A 38 2.18 2.17 -1.41
CA ALA A 38 2.42 1.71 -0.04
C ALA A 38 2.72 2.89 0.91
N TYR A 39 3.51 3.87 0.47
CA TYR A 39 3.80 5.07 1.26
C TYR A 39 2.55 5.94 1.48
N CYS A 40 1.65 6.04 0.52
CA CYS A 40 0.35 6.66 0.73
C CYS A 40 -0.43 5.96 1.85
N GLY A 41 -0.43 4.63 1.89
CA GLY A 41 -1.03 3.85 2.97
C GLY A 41 -0.40 4.16 4.34
N VAL A 42 0.94 4.30 4.41
CA VAL A 42 1.65 4.74 5.63
C VAL A 42 1.16 6.11 6.10
N LEU A 43 1.06 7.09 5.19
CA LEU A 43 0.59 8.43 5.54
C LEU A 43 -0.85 8.44 6.04
N ALA A 44 -1.73 7.64 5.44
CA ALA A 44 -3.10 7.48 5.89
C ALA A 44 -3.18 6.91 7.31
N ALA A 45 -2.42 5.85 7.60
CA ALA A 45 -2.34 5.26 8.94
C ALA A 45 -1.75 6.24 9.97
N SER A 46 -0.73 7.01 9.57
CA SER A 46 -0.11 8.03 10.43
C SER A 46 -1.09 9.15 10.81
N LEU A 47 -1.92 9.62 9.86
CA LEU A 47 -2.98 10.60 10.15
C LEU A 47 -4.00 10.05 11.13
N GLY A 48 -4.42 8.79 10.97
CA GLY A 48 -5.32 8.14 11.94
C GLY A 48 -4.71 8.05 13.34
N GLN A 49 -3.44 7.67 13.45
CA GLN A 49 -2.70 7.65 14.73
C GLN A 49 -2.65 9.05 15.36
N MET A 50 -2.39 10.09 14.57
CA MET A 50 -2.39 11.47 15.02
C MET A 50 -3.75 11.86 15.61
N VAL A 51 -4.86 11.51 14.94
CA VAL A 51 -6.22 11.80 15.44
C VAL A 51 -6.50 11.07 16.76
N CYS A 52 -6.10 9.80 16.90
CA CYS A 52 -6.16 9.07 18.16
C CYS A 52 -5.41 9.81 19.26
N ASN A 53 -4.16 10.21 19.00
CA ASN A 53 -3.31 10.93 19.97
C ASN A 53 -3.87 12.31 20.34
N LEU A 54 -4.57 12.99 19.43
CA LEU A 54 -5.27 14.24 19.70
C LEU A 54 -6.59 14.08 20.45
N THR A 55 -7.07 12.85 20.65
CA THR A 55 -8.36 12.53 21.26
C THR A 55 -8.21 11.86 22.62
N ILE A 56 -7.35 10.86 22.74
CA ILE A 56 -7.09 10.07 23.95
C ILE A 56 -6.62 10.97 25.10
N GLY A 57 -7.08 10.67 26.32
CA GLY A 57 -6.74 11.41 27.55
C GLY A 57 -7.52 12.71 27.76
N LYS A 58 -8.43 13.08 26.85
CA LYS A 58 -9.29 14.26 27.04
C LYS A 58 -10.61 13.88 27.71
N PRO A 59 -11.02 14.56 28.78
CA PRO A 59 -12.24 14.22 29.54
C PRO A 59 -13.50 14.06 28.69
N LYS A 60 -13.62 14.85 27.61
CA LYS A 60 -14.76 14.81 26.69
C LYS A 60 -14.90 13.45 25.98
N TYR A 61 -13.81 12.69 25.80
CA TYR A 61 -13.78 11.46 25.01
C TYR A 61 -13.52 10.20 25.85
N ILE A 62 -13.63 10.29 27.17
CA ILE A 62 -13.31 9.19 28.08
C ILE A 62 -14.09 7.90 27.78
N ALA A 63 -15.33 8.03 27.32
CA ALA A 63 -16.17 6.89 26.94
C ALA A 63 -15.68 6.18 25.66
N ALA A 64 -15.03 6.89 24.75
CA ALA A 64 -14.48 6.35 23.50
C ALA A 64 -13.01 5.89 23.65
N GLU A 65 -12.34 6.24 24.75
CA GLU A 65 -10.90 6.02 24.94
C GLU A 65 -10.47 4.55 24.79
N PRO A 66 -11.20 3.53 25.30
CA PRO A 66 -10.82 2.14 25.07
C PRO A 66 -10.75 1.81 23.56
N ARG A 67 -11.79 2.19 22.79
CA ARG A 67 -11.83 1.92 21.36
C ARG A 67 -10.79 2.72 20.58
N LEU A 68 -10.56 3.97 20.94
CA LEU A 68 -9.51 4.81 20.34
C LEU A 68 -8.10 4.22 20.56
N THR A 69 -7.87 3.60 21.72
CA THR A 69 -6.60 2.93 22.04
C THR A 69 -6.40 1.67 21.18
N GLU A 70 -7.47 0.90 20.98
CA GLU A 70 -7.45 -0.25 20.07
C GLU A 70 -7.17 0.19 18.62
N ILE A 71 -7.92 1.18 18.11
CA ILE A 71 -7.73 1.73 16.77
C ILE A 71 -6.29 2.21 16.58
N ARG A 72 -5.73 2.94 17.53
CA ARG A 72 -4.34 3.39 17.47
C ARG A 72 -3.39 2.22 17.31
N SER A 73 -3.53 1.17 18.12
CA SER A 73 -2.67 -0.02 18.07
C SER A 73 -2.83 -0.78 16.75
N GLU A 74 -4.04 -0.81 16.18
CA GLU A 74 -4.28 -1.41 14.86
C GLU A 74 -3.61 -0.59 13.76
N LEU A 75 -3.71 0.75 13.80
CA LEU A 75 -3.06 1.65 12.85
C LEU A 75 -1.53 1.57 12.94
N GLU A 76 -0.95 1.43 14.13
CA GLU A 76 0.49 1.22 14.32
C GLU A 76 0.97 -0.08 13.63
N ARG A 77 0.20 -1.17 13.74
CA ARG A 77 0.53 -2.43 13.05
C ARG A 77 0.40 -2.32 11.54
N LEU A 78 -0.64 -1.64 11.05
CA LEU A 78 -0.84 -1.40 9.62
C LEU A 78 0.26 -0.52 9.04
N ASP A 79 0.64 0.57 9.74
CA ASP A 79 1.75 1.45 9.37
C ASP A 79 3.06 0.66 9.24
N ALA A 80 3.39 -0.16 10.25
CA ALA A 80 4.60 -0.97 10.24
C ALA A 80 4.62 -1.92 9.03
N ARG A 81 3.51 -2.62 8.76
CA ARG A 81 3.44 -3.53 7.60
C ARG A 81 3.51 -2.81 6.26
N LEU A 82 2.85 -1.67 6.12
CA LEU A 82 2.90 -0.86 4.90
C LEU A 82 4.32 -0.33 4.62
N ARG A 83 5.11 -0.01 5.65
CA ARG A 83 6.53 0.34 5.51
C ARG A 83 7.36 -0.81 4.96
N GLU A 84 7.12 -2.03 5.41
CA GLU A 84 7.79 -3.21 4.86
C GLU A 84 7.45 -3.40 3.37
N LEU A 85 6.17 -3.23 3.01
CA LEU A 85 5.69 -3.37 1.64
C LEU A 85 6.32 -2.37 0.66
N ILE A 86 6.79 -1.18 1.11
CA ILE A 86 7.56 -0.26 0.27
C ILE A 86 8.84 -0.92 -0.27
N ALA A 87 9.57 -1.63 0.59
CA ALA A 87 10.80 -2.32 0.20
C ALA A 87 10.51 -3.62 -0.57
N GLU A 88 9.47 -4.34 -0.17
CA GLU A 88 9.06 -5.58 -0.83
C GLU A 88 8.61 -5.35 -2.27
N ASP A 89 7.97 -4.21 -2.58
CA ASP A 89 7.61 -3.82 -3.95
C ASP A 89 8.84 -3.77 -4.87
N SER A 90 9.90 -3.10 -4.43
CA SER A 90 11.16 -3.03 -5.18
C SER A 90 11.82 -4.40 -5.33
N THR A 91 11.83 -5.20 -4.26
CA THR A 91 12.43 -6.54 -4.26
C THR A 91 11.66 -7.51 -5.16
N SER A 92 10.34 -7.47 -5.15
CA SER A 92 9.49 -8.33 -6.00
C SER A 92 9.68 -8.00 -7.49
N PHE A 93 9.80 -6.73 -7.83
CA PHE A 93 10.11 -6.29 -9.18
C PHE A 93 11.48 -6.81 -9.65
N GLU A 94 12.51 -6.72 -8.80
CA GLU A 94 13.84 -7.23 -9.11
C GLU A 94 13.83 -8.75 -9.32
N ALA A 95 13.07 -9.49 -8.51
CA ALA A 95 12.92 -10.94 -8.67
C ALA A 95 12.32 -11.30 -10.03
N VAL A 96 11.36 -10.54 -10.54
CA VAL A 96 10.81 -10.72 -11.90
C VAL A 96 11.90 -10.52 -12.96
N LEU A 97 12.70 -9.45 -12.85
CA LEU A 97 13.78 -9.18 -13.77
C LEU A 97 14.83 -10.31 -13.78
N GLN A 98 15.20 -10.83 -12.61
CA GLN A 98 16.14 -11.95 -12.48
C GLN A 98 15.57 -13.23 -13.11
N ALA A 99 14.30 -13.54 -12.89
CA ALA A 99 13.65 -14.69 -13.51
C ALA A 99 13.67 -14.62 -15.05
N TYR A 100 13.47 -13.43 -15.62
CA TYR A 100 13.56 -13.22 -17.06
C TYR A 100 14.99 -13.36 -17.63
N ARG A 101 16.04 -13.21 -16.81
CA ARG A 101 17.46 -13.35 -17.20
C ARG A 101 17.94 -14.80 -17.16
N LEU A 102 17.17 -15.74 -16.61
CA LEU A 102 17.54 -17.16 -16.54
C LEU A 102 17.83 -17.76 -17.93
N PRO A 103 18.77 -18.74 -18.03
CA PRO A 103 19.10 -19.41 -19.27
C PRO A 103 17.91 -20.08 -19.94
N LYS A 104 17.93 -20.17 -21.29
CA LYS A 104 16.86 -20.73 -22.12
C LYS A 104 17.37 -21.56 -23.30
N ASP A 105 18.59 -22.12 -23.21
CA ASP A 105 19.23 -22.79 -24.32
C ASP A 105 18.78 -24.25 -24.49
N SER A 106 18.43 -24.93 -23.39
CA SER A 106 17.83 -26.28 -23.39
C SER A 106 16.34 -26.25 -23.03
N ASP A 107 15.63 -27.34 -23.32
CA ASP A 107 14.21 -27.44 -22.97
C ASP A 107 14.00 -27.51 -21.45
N GLU A 108 14.94 -28.10 -20.70
CA GLU A 108 14.95 -28.08 -19.24
C GLU A 108 15.12 -26.65 -18.70
N GLN A 109 16.04 -25.89 -19.27
CA GLN A 109 16.26 -24.48 -18.89
C GLN A 109 15.03 -23.63 -19.22
N LYS A 110 14.38 -23.83 -20.38
CA LYS A 110 13.15 -23.13 -20.73
C LYS A 110 12.02 -23.44 -19.75
N ALA A 111 11.83 -24.72 -19.39
CA ALA A 111 10.81 -25.12 -18.44
C ALA A 111 11.07 -24.52 -17.04
N HIS A 112 12.32 -24.62 -16.56
CA HIS A 112 12.72 -24.03 -15.29
C HIS A 112 12.48 -22.51 -15.28
N ARG A 113 12.96 -21.80 -16.32
CA ARG A 113 12.78 -20.35 -16.47
C ARG A 113 11.31 -19.96 -16.44
N THR A 114 10.46 -20.68 -17.19
CA THR A 114 9.01 -20.41 -17.20
C THR A 114 8.40 -20.55 -15.82
N ALA A 115 8.74 -21.60 -15.07
CA ALA A 115 8.27 -21.80 -13.71
C ALA A 115 8.73 -20.67 -12.78
N GLN A 116 10.02 -20.27 -12.84
CA GLN A 116 10.57 -19.19 -12.01
C GLN A 116 9.93 -17.83 -12.34
N ILE A 117 9.63 -17.55 -13.61
CA ILE A 117 8.90 -16.34 -14.00
C ILE A 117 7.51 -16.32 -13.37
N GLN A 118 6.76 -17.43 -13.37
CA GLN A 118 5.43 -17.46 -12.76
C GLN A 118 5.47 -17.29 -11.26
N ILE A 119 6.47 -17.86 -10.57
CA ILE A 119 6.67 -17.66 -9.12
C ILE A 119 6.97 -16.19 -8.82
N ALA A 120 7.89 -15.58 -9.57
CA ALA A 120 8.25 -14.17 -9.37
C ALA A 120 7.07 -13.22 -9.67
N LEU A 121 6.31 -13.49 -10.73
CA LEU A 121 5.11 -12.72 -11.08
C LEU A 121 4.04 -12.82 -9.99
N GLN A 122 3.85 -14.01 -9.39
CA GLN A 122 2.91 -14.16 -8.28
C GLN A 122 3.33 -13.27 -7.09
N GLY A 123 4.61 -13.27 -6.70
CA GLY A 123 5.12 -12.35 -5.67
C GLY A 123 4.91 -10.88 -6.02
N ALA A 124 5.09 -10.50 -7.29
CA ALA A 124 4.84 -9.14 -7.77
C ALA A 124 3.34 -8.77 -7.83
N VAL A 125 2.43 -9.76 -7.76
CA VAL A 125 0.98 -9.54 -7.57
C VAL A 125 0.64 -9.46 -6.08
N ASP A 126 1.20 -10.34 -5.25
CA ASP A 126 0.84 -10.47 -3.83
C ASP A 126 1.18 -9.20 -3.03
N VAL A 127 2.33 -8.58 -3.29
CA VAL A 127 2.77 -7.36 -2.61
C VAL A 127 1.78 -6.19 -2.81
N PRO A 128 1.41 -5.79 -4.03
CA PRO A 128 0.44 -4.71 -4.20
C PRO A 128 -0.98 -5.10 -3.78
N VAL A 129 -1.37 -6.38 -3.86
CA VAL A 129 -2.66 -6.85 -3.30
C VAL A 129 -2.68 -6.63 -1.78
N GLU A 130 -1.61 -7.00 -1.08
CA GLU A 130 -1.51 -6.75 0.36
C GLU A 130 -1.47 -5.25 0.68
N THR A 131 -0.75 -4.45 -0.09
CA THR A 131 -0.74 -2.98 0.04
C THR A 131 -2.16 -2.41 -0.02
N ALA A 132 -2.95 -2.84 -1.00
CA ALA A 132 -4.34 -2.41 -1.14
C ALA A 132 -5.18 -2.85 0.06
N GLN A 133 -5.02 -4.10 0.53
CA GLN A 133 -5.78 -4.62 1.67
C GLN A 133 -5.46 -3.85 2.96
N ARG A 134 -4.16 -3.62 3.28
CA ARG A 134 -3.75 -2.88 4.48
C ARG A 134 -4.24 -1.42 4.43
N SER A 135 -4.22 -0.81 3.25
CA SER A 135 -4.77 0.53 3.05
C SER A 135 -6.30 0.56 3.20
N PHE A 136 -6.99 -0.50 2.79
CA PHE A 136 -8.44 -0.63 2.97
C PHE A 136 -8.82 -0.84 4.44
N ASP A 137 -8.05 -1.67 5.17
CA ASP A 137 -8.20 -1.84 6.62
C ASP A 137 -8.00 -0.49 7.34
N THR A 138 -6.97 0.27 6.95
CA THR A 138 -6.71 1.64 7.45
C THR A 138 -7.91 2.56 7.19
N LEU A 139 -8.47 2.54 5.99
CA LEU A 139 -9.63 3.35 5.62
C LEU A 139 -10.86 3.03 6.48
N GLY A 140 -11.08 1.75 6.81
CA GLY A 140 -12.12 1.31 7.73
C GLY A 140 -11.99 1.95 9.12
N LEU A 141 -10.77 2.00 9.65
CA LEU A 141 -10.48 2.63 10.95
C LEU A 141 -10.64 4.16 10.89
N LEU A 142 -10.24 4.80 9.79
CA LEU A 142 -10.44 6.23 9.57
C LEU A 142 -11.93 6.59 9.52
N ARG A 143 -12.78 5.76 8.90
CA ARG A 143 -14.23 5.95 8.90
C ARG A 143 -14.79 5.94 10.33
N GLU A 144 -14.35 5.00 11.17
CA GLU A 144 -14.76 4.94 12.56
C GLU A 144 -14.27 6.16 13.36
N LEU A 145 -13.02 6.59 13.12
CA LEU A 145 -12.46 7.81 13.72
C LEU A 145 -13.23 9.07 13.37
N ALA A 146 -13.86 9.13 12.22
CA ALA A 146 -14.70 10.25 11.83
C ALA A 146 -15.94 10.41 12.72
N ASP A 147 -16.37 9.33 13.39
CA ASP A 147 -17.51 9.35 14.33
C ASP A 147 -17.10 9.62 15.77
N ILE A 148 -16.00 9.00 16.22
CA ILE A 148 -15.65 8.98 17.65
C ILE A 148 -14.43 9.84 17.99
N GLY A 149 -13.69 10.31 16.98
CA GLY A 149 -12.49 11.11 17.15
C GLY A 149 -12.79 12.58 17.49
N ASN A 150 -11.71 13.34 17.66
CA ASN A 150 -11.79 14.78 17.87
C ASN A 150 -12.33 15.49 16.61
N PRO A 151 -13.51 16.13 16.64
CA PRO A 151 -14.07 16.80 15.47
C PRO A 151 -13.18 17.92 14.89
N ASN A 152 -12.28 18.51 15.70
CA ASN A 152 -11.32 19.49 15.20
C ASN A 152 -10.23 18.86 14.30
N ALA A 153 -10.09 17.55 14.29
CA ALA A 153 -9.19 16.79 13.42
C ALA A 153 -9.94 16.02 12.32
N LEU A 154 -11.23 16.31 12.11
CA LEU A 154 -12.02 15.61 11.09
C LEU A 154 -11.49 15.86 9.66
N SER A 155 -10.93 17.05 9.39
CA SER A 155 -10.25 17.33 8.11
C SER A 155 -9.05 16.43 7.87
N ASP A 156 -8.29 16.09 8.91
CA ASP A 156 -7.15 15.18 8.80
C ASP A 156 -7.61 13.73 8.55
N VAL A 157 -8.75 13.32 9.17
CA VAL A 157 -9.39 12.03 8.87
C VAL A 157 -9.81 11.97 7.40
N ALA A 158 -10.41 13.03 6.87
CA ALA A 158 -10.84 13.08 5.47
C ALA A 158 -9.64 13.03 4.49
N VAL A 159 -8.57 13.78 4.77
CA VAL A 159 -7.30 13.67 4.00
C VAL A 159 -6.78 12.24 4.07
N GLY A 160 -6.73 11.61 5.26
CA GLY A 160 -6.31 10.22 5.43
C GLY A 160 -7.14 9.25 4.60
N ALA A 161 -8.46 9.42 4.57
CA ALA A 161 -9.37 8.57 3.80
C ALA A 161 -9.10 8.66 2.28
N HIS A 162 -8.90 9.86 1.74
CA HIS A 162 -8.56 10.04 0.33
C HIS A 162 -7.16 9.49 -0.01
N VAL A 163 -6.19 9.66 0.88
CA VAL A 163 -4.83 9.13 0.70
C VAL A 163 -4.84 7.60 0.75
N ALA A 164 -5.62 6.97 1.64
CA ALA A 164 -5.85 5.53 1.65
C ALA A 164 -6.50 5.04 0.34
N GLY A 165 -7.51 5.75 -0.16
CA GLY A 165 -8.12 5.49 -1.46
C GLY A 165 -7.13 5.58 -2.62
N THR A 166 -6.19 6.54 -2.57
CA THR A 166 -5.10 6.67 -3.53
C THR A 166 -4.15 5.48 -3.47
N ALA A 167 -3.80 5.02 -2.27
CA ALA A 167 -2.98 3.82 -2.05
C ALA A 167 -3.62 2.58 -2.67
N ILE A 168 -4.91 2.34 -2.40
CA ILE A 168 -5.68 1.21 -2.93
C ILE A 168 -5.71 1.24 -4.46
N ARG A 169 -6.00 2.39 -5.06
CA ARG A 169 -6.08 2.57 -6.51
C ARG A 169 -4.70 2.40 -7.17
N GLY A 170 -3.66 3.01 -6.59
CA GLY A 170 -2.28 2.90 -7.08
C GLY A 170 -1.78 1.46 -7.04
N ALA A 171 -2.00 0.74 -5.94
CA ALA A 171 -1.69 -0.67 -5.82
C ALA A 171 -2.43 -1.52 -6.86
N SER A 172 -3.72 -1.24 -7.11
CA SER A 172 -4.54 -1.92 -8.12
C SER A 172 -3.96 -1.81 -9.54
N TYR A 173 -3.35 -0.68 -9.91
CA TYR A 173 -2.70 -0.55 -11.20
C TYR A 173 -1.51 -1.50 -11.33
N ASN A 174 -0.69 -1.63 -10.28
CA ASN A 174 0.43 -2.57 -10.26
C ASN A 174 -0.04 -4.03 -10.31
N VAL A 175 -1.10 -4.38 -9.56
CA VAL A 175 -1.77 -5.69 -9.68
C VAL A 175 -2.18 -5.95 -11.12
N GLY A 176 -2.86 -4.99 -11.77
CA GLY A 176 -3.36 -5.14 -13.13
C GLY A 176 -2.28 -5.50 -14.14
N VAL A 177 -1.16 -4.78 -14.13
CA VAL A 177 -0.03 -4.99 -15.03
C VAL A 177 0.58 -6.39 -14.86
N ASN A 178 0.77 -6.84 -13.61
CA ASN A 178 1.37 -8.15 -13.34
C ASN A 178 0.42 -9.31 -13.69
N LEU A 179 -0.89 -9.16 -13.43
CA LEU A 179 -1.90 -10.18 -13.75
C LEU A 179 -2.00 -10.50 -15.25
N ASP A 180 -1.61 -9.56 -16.13
CA ASP A 180 -1.59 -9.82 -17.57
C ASP A 180 -0.62 -10.94 -17.97
N SER A 181 0.42 -11.19 -17.16
CA SER A 181 1.45 -12.20 -17.38
C SER A 181 1.28 -13.48 -16.53
N ILE A 182 0.29 -13.55 -15.65
CA ILE A 182 -0.04 -14.74 -14.86
C ILE A 182 -0.69 -15.80 -15.75
N ALA A 183 -0.21 -17.04 -15.65
CA ALA A 183 -0.73 -18.15 -16.47
C ALA A 183 -2.12 -18.61 -16.02
N ASP A 184 -2.40 -18.63 -14.70
CA ASP A 184 -3.71 -18.97 -14.15
C ASP A 184 -4.70 -17.81 -14.33
N ARG A 185 -5.46 -17.87 -15.44
CA ARG A 185 -6.43 -16.84 -15.81
C ARG A 185 -7.63 -16.75 -14.87
N ASP A 186 -8.01 -17.84 -14.25
CA ASP A 186 -9.14 -17.86 -13.30
C ASP A 186 -8.75 -17.17 -11.99
N ALA A 187 -7.56 -17.46 -11.45
CA ALA A 187 -7.02 -16.76 -10.30
C ALA A 187 -6.83 -15.27 -10.59
N ALA A 188 -6.25 -14.92 -11.74
CA ALA A 188 -6.09 -13.53 -12.18
C ALA A 188 -7.44 -12.80 -12.28
N GLY A 189 -8.47 -13.45 -12.81
CA GLY A 189 -9.84 -12.89 -12.91
C GLY A 189 -10.45 -12.60 -11.53
N LYS A 190 -10.30 -13.51 -10.57
CA LYS A 190 -10.77 -13.33 -9.19
C LYS A 190 -10.08 -12.16 -8.50
N THR A 191 -8.75 -12.06 -8.67
CA THR A 191 -7.97 -10.96 -8.08
C THR A 191 -8.38 -9.61 -8.68
N ARG A 192 -8.59 -9.51 -10.00
CA ARG A 192 -9.11 -8.27 -10.62
C ARG A 192 -10.45 -7.84 -10.04
N GLU A 193 -11.37 -8.78 -9.89
CA GLU A 193 -12.69 -8.51 -9.34
C GLU A 193 -12.62 -8.07 -7.88
N GLN A 194 -11.74 -8.68 -7.08
CA GLN A 194 -11.47 -8.25 -5.70
C GLN A 194 -10.97 -6.80 -5.67
N MET A 195 -9.98 -6.46 -6.49
CA MET A 195 -9.44 -5.10 -6.57
C MET A 195 -10.49 -4.07 -7.01
N ARG A 196 -11.32 -4.43 -7.99
CA ARG A 196 -12.42 -3.56 -8.45
C ARG A 196 -13.39 -3.22 -7.32
N ARG A 197 -13.85 -4.24 -6.59
CA ARG A 197 -14.77 -4.05 -5.44
C ARG A 197 -14.14 -3.20 -4.34
N MET A 198 -12.88 -3.42 -4.04
CA MET A 198 -12.15 -2.66 -3.01
C MET A 198 -12.05 -1.18 -3.40
N ILE A 199 -11.78 -0.87 -4.68
CA ILE A 199 -11.77 0.50 -5.18
C ILE A 199 -13.14 1.15 -5.04
N GLU A 200 -14.22 0.49 -5.48
CA GLU A 200 -15.58 1.01 -5.38
C GLU A 200 -15.97 1.32 -3.93
N GLN A 201 -15.70 0.39 -3.02
CA GLN A 201 -15.95 0.58 -1.59
C GLN A 201 -15.10 1.70 -1.00
N SER A 202 -13.84 1.83 -1.42
CA SER A 202 -12.95 2.88 -0.91
C SER A 202 -13.43 4.27 -1.29
N VAL A 203 -13.97 4.45 -2.49
CA VAL A 203 -14.57 5.71 -2.93
C VAL A 203 -15.79 6.06 -2.06
N SER A 204 -16.70 5.10 -1.87
CA SER A 204 -17.89 5.31 -1.05
C SER A 204 -17.55 5.68 0.40
N ILE A 205 -16.56 5.02 0.99
CA ILE A 205 -16.14 5.31 2.37
C ILE A 205 -15.50 6.70 2.47
N ALA A 206 -14.64 7.07 1.51
CA ALA A 206 -14.01 8.39 1.52
C ALA A 206 -15.05 9.51 1.36
N GLU A 207 -16.05 9.34 0.50
CA GLU A 207 -17.17 10.27 0.34
C GLU A 207 -18.04 10.37 1.61
N GLU A 208 -18.28 9.25 2.29
CA GLU A 208 -18.97 9.22 3.60
C GLU A 208 -18.23 10.06 4.64
N VAL A 209 -16.91 9.87 4.76
CA VAL A 209 -16.06 10.63 5.68
C VAL A 209 -16.06 12.12 5.33
N GLU A 210 -15.88 12.46 4.04
CA GLU A 210 -15.92 13.86 3.58
C GLU A 210 -17.28 14.53 3.85
N GLY A 211 -18.37 13.78 3.69
CA GLY A 211 -19.72 14.26 3.97
C GLY A 211 -19.89 14.77 5.40
N LYS A 212 -19.17 14.21 6.36
CA LYS A 212 -19.21 14.64 7.78
C LYS A 212 -18.53 16.00 8.02
N LEU A 213 -17.67 16.48 7.10
CA LEU A 213 -17.11 17.84 7.16
C LEU A 213 -18.14 18.94 6.84
N LYS A 214 -19.20 18.59 6.12
CA LYS A 214 -20.21 19.54 5.64
C LYS A 214 -21.45 19.58 6.53
N ALA A 215 -21.52 18.72 7.53
CA ALA A 215 -22.62 18.61 8.50
C ALA A 215 -22.34 19.43 9.77
#